data_543972fafeac39522f5757b269e5d6df
#
_entry.id   543972fafeac39522f5757b269e5d6df
#
_cell.length_a   1.000
_cell.length_b   1.000
_cell.length_c   1.000
_cell.angle_alpha   90.00
_cell.angle_beta   90.00
_cell.angle_gamma   90.00
#
_symmetry.space_group_name_H-M   'P 1'
#
loop_
_entity.id
_entity.type
_entity.pdbx_description
1 polymer ?
#
loop_
_entity_poly.entity_id
_entity_poly.type
_entity_poly.pdbx_seq_one_letter_code
_entity_poly.pdbx_strand_id
1 'polypeptide(L)'
;MKTKKLFTSLAAAVMLSAGLAGTGMAMGQPVHAAGTTQSSNTKTGTVSVKHRTVSAIVNSDNPKLVVVAKDQANPDQIDSNYTKGQTINVLWSTEAKQGDKTVTLYYIENRTINGKDSLVFIPSTDVTTSGNVPTKSAFVEQANNDIQDAYKRSLQYITVTPKSKKGAKIYYAYKKSKKSKKITFAASKKTIKYGKKYKSSMIVKNGKTRYVYIGKKRYVKLSALKIVSAKYAPLNLPDDLKNLIVEN
;
A
#
# COMPACT_ATOMS: atom_id res chain seq x y z
N MET A 1 45.78 -5.24 8.00
CA MET A 1 45.18 -3.93 7.72
C MET A 1 44.99 -3.72 6.23
N LYS A 2 43.96 -4.30 5.59
CA LYS A 2 43.61 -4.01 4.18
C LYS A 2 42.16 -4.39 3.94
N THR A 3 41.22 -3.67 4.53
CA THR A 3 39.77 -3.92 4.31
C THR A 3 38.91 -2.65 4.21
N LYS A 4 39.49 -1.52 3.74
CA LYS A 4 38.78 -0.22 3.79
C LYS A 4 38.40 0.38 2.43
N LYS A 5 38.24 -0.42 1.33
CA LYS A 5 37.79 0.16 0.06
C LYS A 5 36.73 -0.71 -0.63
N LEU A 6 35.57 -0.95 0.04
CA LEU A 6 34.70 -1.99 -0.48
C LEU A 6 33.40 -1.54 -1.13
N PHE A 7 32.85 -0.35 -0.83
CA PHE A 7 31.52 0.00 -1.35
C PHE A 7 31.34 1.52 -1.61
N THR A 8 32.08 2.08 -2.53
CA THR A 8 32.03 3.53 -2.81
C THR A 8 30.79 4.00 -3.60
N SER A 9 29.95 3.12 -4.13
CA SER A 9 28.85 3.50 -5.03
C SER A 9 27.45 3.13 -4.54
N LEU A 10 27.32 2.45 -3.40
CA LEU A 10 25.99 2.04 -2.90
C LEU A 10 25.16 3.22 -2.41
N ALA A 11 25.77 4.19 -1.73
CA ALA A 11 25.08 5.36 -1.22
C ALA A 11 24.39 6.17 -2.33
N ALA A 12 25.03 6.29 -3.49
CA ALA A 12 24.46 6.98 -4.65
C ALA A 12 23.25 6.23 -5.25
N ALA A 13 23.31 4.89 -5.31
CA ALA A 13 22.23 4.08 -5.86
C ALA A 13 21.00 4.01 -4.94
N VAL A 14 21.20 4.04 -3.62
CA VAL A 14 20.12 4.02 -2.65
C VAL A 14 19.44 5.39 -2.53
N MET A 15 20.18 6.50 -2.67
CA MET A 15 19.63 7.85 -2.59
C MET A 15 18.91 8.30 -3.88
N LEU A 16 19.35 7.86 -5.06
CA LEU A 16 18.76 8.25 -6.35
C LEU A 16 17.37 7.63 -6.61
N SER A 17 16.96 6.63 -5.85
CA SER A 17 15.64 6.03 -5.99
C SER A 17 14.57 6.60 -5.05
N ALA A 18 14.89 7.63 -4.27
CA ALA A 18 13.93 8.38 -3.44
C ALA A 18 13.02 9.33 -4.24
N GLY A 19 13.10 9.32 -5.57
CA GLY A 19 12.22 10.08 -6.44
C GLY A 19 10.88 9.40 -6.67
N LEU A 20 10.08 9.19 -5.64
CA LEU A 20 8.64 9.15 -5.80
C LEU A 20 8.18 10.61 -5.95
N ALA A 21 8.39 11.14 -7.17
CA ALA A 21 7.77 12.38 -7.56
C ALA A 21 6.27 12.30 -7.26
N GLY A 22 5.85 13.05 -6.27
CA GLY A 22 4.56 13.67 -6.11
C GLY A 22 3.35 12.94 -6.68
N THR A 23 2.84 11.95 -5.98
CA THR A 23 1.41 11.90 -5.83
C THR A 23 1.13 12.24 -4.37
N GLY A 24 1.19 13.54 -4.08
CA GLY A 24 0.68 14.07 -2.84
C GLY A 24 -0.67 13.41 -2.58
N MET A 25 -0.80 12.73 -1.47
CA MET A 25 -2.11 12.37 -0.96
C MET A 25 -2.77 13.68 -0.56
N ALA A 26 -3.28 14.42 -1.57
CA ALA A 26 -4.20 15.51 -1.31
C ALA A 26 -5.37 14.88 -0.57
N MET A 27 -5.47 15.16 0.71
CA MET A 27 -6.65 14.89 1.53
C MET A 27 -7.84 15.62 0.91
N GLY A 28 -8.44 15.06 -0.11
CA GLY A 28 -9.53 15.71 -0.86
C GLY A 28 -9.81 15.13 -2.24
N GLN A 29 -9.01 14.22 -2.74
CA GLN A 29 -9.32 13.58 -4.03
C GLN A 29 -10.55 12.66 -3.92
N PRO A 30 -11.48 12.70 -4.88
CA PRO A 30 -12.64 11.82 -4.89
C PRO A 30 -12.17 10.37 -4.99
N VAL A 31 -12.52 9.57 -3.99
CA VAL A 31 -12.23 8.14 -3.93
C VAL A 31 -12.76 7.47 -5.19
N HIS A 32 -11.90 7.10 -6.12
CA HIS A 32 -12.23 6.19 -7.19
C HIS A 32 -12.32 4.78 -6.64
N ALA A 33 -13.47 4.45 -6.03
CA ALA A 33 -13.74 3.08 -5.59
C ALA A 33 -13.83 2.17 -6.81
N ALA A 34 -12.80 1.35 -7.02
CA ALA A 34 -12.88 0.22 -7.95
C ALA A 34 -13.95 -0.75 -7.42
N GLY A 35 -14.77 -1.28 -8.33
CA GLY A 35 -15.93 -2.07 -7.95
C GLY A 35 -15.57 -3.38 -7.30
N THR A 36 -15.93 -3.46 -6.04
CA THR A 36 -16.19 -4.71 -5.35
C THR A 36 -17.48 -4.47 -4.57
N THR A 37 -18.37 -5.43 -4.57
CA THR A 37 -19.55 -5.43 -3.72
C THR A 37 -19.06 -5.61 -2.28
N GLN A 38 -18.69 -4.53 -1.62
CA GLN A 38 -18.41 -4.59 -0.19
C GLN A 38 -19.73 -4.52 0.55
N SER A 39 -20.18 -5.66 1.01
CA SER A 39 -21.12 -5.75 2.13
C SER A 39 -20.42 -5.16 3.35
N SER A 40 -20.78 -3.96 3.74
CA SER A 40 -20.20 -3.31 4.90
C SER A 40 -20.93 -3.78 6.16
N ASN A 41 -20.38 -4.80 6.79
CA ASN A 41 -20.46 -4.86 8.24
C ASN A 41 -19.60 -3.71 8.78
N THR A 42 -20.19 -2.89 9.65
CA THR A 42 -19.51 -1.79 10.37
C THR A 42 -18.36 -2.40 11.19
N LYS A 43 -17.20 -2.59 10.56
CA LYS A 43 -16.01 -3.03 11.26
C LYS A 43 -15.36 -1.80 11.92
N THR A 44 -15.55 -1.67 13.22
CA THR A 44 -14.77 -0.80 14.11
C THR A 44 -13.36 -1.39 14.32
N GLY A 45 -12.67 -1.73 13.26
CA GLY A 45 -11.35 -2.37 13.32
C GLY A 45 -10.34 -1.65 12.44
N THR A 46 -9.08 -1.80 12.79
CA THR A 46 -7.94 -1.39 11.97
C THR A 46 -7.85 -2.27 10.72
N VAL A 47 -7.57 -1.68 9.57
CA VAL A 47 -7.33 -2.42 8.32
C VAL A 47 -5.83 -2.59 8.13
N SER A 48 -5.35 -3.82 8.11
CA SER A 48 -3.94 -4.12 7.85
C SER A 48 -3.60 -3.98 6.36
N VAL A 49 -2.46 -3.37 6.11
CA VAL A 49 -1.80 -3.38 4.80
C VAL A 49 -1.07 -4.69 4.64
N LYS A 50 -1.03 -5.24 3.44
CA LYS A 50 -0.32 -6.48 3.16
C LYS A 50 1.18 -6.25 3.29
N HIS A 51 1.82 -7.01 4.17
CA HIS A 51 3.27 -7.07 4.29
C HIS A 51 3.81 -8.12 3.32
N ARG A 52 4.77 -7.74 2.49
CA ARG A 52 5.35 -8.61 1.47
C ARG A 52 6.83 -8.81 1.77
N THR A 53 7.17 -10.02 2.10
CA THR A 53 8.55 -10.46 2.32
C THR A 53 8.84 -11.68 1.47
N VAL A 54 10.10 -11.89 1.12
CA VAL A 54 10.61 -13.11 0.54
C VAL A 54 11.42 -13.83 1.60
N SER A 55 11.09 -15.09 1.87
CA SER A 55 11.83 -15.90 2.83
C SER A 55 13.20 -16.27 2.24
N ALA A 56 14.25 -16.14 3.02
CA ALA A 56 15.61 -16.47 2.65
C ALA A 56 16.28 -17.34 3.73
N ILE A 57 17.03 -18.34 3.33
CA ILE A 57 17.79 -19.20 4.23
C ILE A 57 19.26 -18.78 4.14
N VAL A 58 19.87 -18.50 5.28
CA VAL A 58 21.30 -18.19 5.38
C VAL A 58 22.10 -19.44 5.03
N ASN A 59 23.00 -19.34 4.03
CA ASN A 59 23.81 -20.46 3.55
C ASN A 59 25.31 -20.30 3.90
N SER A 60 25.73 -19.10 4.32
CA SER A 60 27.08 -18.79 4.77
C SER A 60 27.28 -19.15 6.25
N ASP A 61 28.47 -19.66 6.59
CA ASP A 61 28.84 -19.94 7.98
C ASP A 61 29.19 -18.66 8.77
N ASN A 62 29.57 -17.60 8.08
CA ASN A 62 29.90 -16.29 8.66
C ASN A 62 29.38 -15.16 7.78
N PRO A 63 28.04 -14.99 7.71
CA PRO A 63 27.44 -13.97 6.85
C PRO A 63 27.84 -12.58 7.35
N LYS A 64 28.11 -11.67 6.41
CA LYS A 64 28.40 -10.27 6.71
C LYS A 64 27.20 -9.42 6.32
N LEU A 65 26.87 -8.44 7.15
CA LEU A 65 25.86 -7.45 6.83
C LEU A 65 26.51 -6.19 6.25
N VAL A 66 25.86 -5.61 5.28
CA VAL A 66 26.22 -4.30 4.72
C VAL A 66 25.27 -3.26 5.32
N VAL A 67 25.82 -2.26 5.96
CA VAL A 67 25.09 -1.21 6.65
C VAL A 67 25.31 0.12 5.94
N VAL A 68 24.20 0.79 5.62
CA VAL A 68 24.21 2.12 4.98
C VAL A 68 23.53 3.11 5.91
N ALA A 69 24.31 3.91 6.61
CA ALA A 69 23.74 4.99 7.44
C ALA A 69 23.22 6.12 6.55
N LYS A 70 22.16 6.81 7.00
CA LYS A 70 21.46 7.86 6.24
C LYS A 70 22.38 8.98 5.75
N ASP A 71 23.41 9.32 6.56
CA ASP A 71 24.33 10.44 6.29
C ASP A 71 25.75 9.96 5.93
N GLN A 72 25.91 8.71 5.56
CA GLN A 72 27.22 8.12 5.31
C GLN A 72 27.43 7.80 3.83
N ALA A 73 28.50 8.33 3.25
CA ALA A 73 28.81 8.11 1.84
C ALA A 73 29.26 6.68 1.53
N ASN A 74 29.89 5.99 2.49
CA ASN A 74 30.42 4.64 2.34
C ASN A 74 29.71 3.67 3.27
N PRO A 75 29.20 2.54 2.76
CA PRO A 75 28.65 1.47 3.57
C PRO A 75 29.72 0.86 4.49
N ASP A 76 29.31 0.51 5.68
CA ASP A 76 30.09 -0.31 6.60
C ASP A 76 29.72 -1.79 6.45
N GLN A 77 30.68 -2.66 6.74
CA GLN A 77 30.45 -4.09 6.84
C GLN A 77 30.59 -4.52 8.29
N ILE A 78 29.59 -5.19 8.81
CA ILE A 78 29.56 -5.67 10.19
C ILE A 78 29.34 -7.18 10.24
N ASP A 79 29.71 -7.81 11.34
CA ASP A 79 29.41 -9.20 11.62
C ASP A 79 27.90 -9.37 11.80
N SER A 80 27.40 -10.50 11.31
CA SER A 80 26.00 -10.87 11.44
C SER A 80 25.80 -11.75 12.67
N ASN A 81 24.64 -11.60 13.31
CA ASN A 81 24.16 -12.54 14.33
C ASN A 81 23.38 -13.72 13.71
N TYR A 82 23.24 -13.74 12.37
CA TYR A 82 22.56 -14.85 11.70
C TYR A 82 23.47 -16.06 11.57
N THR A 83 22.90 -17.25 11.71
CA THR A 83 23.60 -18.51 11.60
C THR A 83 23.16 -19.28 10.35
N LYS A 84 24.04 -20.11 9.82
CA LYS A 84 23.72 -20.99 8.70
C LYS A 84 22.46 -21.83 8.98
N GLY A 85 21.57 -21.92 7.99
CA GLY A 85 20.29 -22.59 8.10
C GLY A 85 19.17 -21.72 8.69
N GLN A 86 19.49 -20.56 9.27
CA GLN A 86 18.48 -19.66 9.80
C GLN A 86 17.63 -19.06 8.67
N THR A 87 16.32 -19.02 8.88
CA THR A 87 15.38 -18.34 7.97
C THR A 87 15.23 -16.87 8.37
N ILE A 88 15.40 -15.98 7.41
CA ILE A 88 15.22 -14.55 7.54
C ILE A 88 14.23 -14.05 6.48
N ASN A 89 13.72 -12.85 6.64
CA ASN A 89 12.89 -12.18 5.65
C ASN A 89 13.69 -11.08 4.95
N VAL A 90 13.59 -11.04 3.62
CA VAL A 90 14.14 -9.96 2.81
C VAL A 90 13.00 -9.28 2.04
N LEU A 91 13.14 -7.98 1.76
CA LEU A 91 12.05 -7.18 1.21
C LEU A 91 12.29 -6.80 -0.25
N TRP A 92 13.48 -6.28 -0.55
CA TRP A 92 13.84 -5.82 -1.89
C TRP A 92 15.34 -5.94 -2.12
N SER A 93 15.74 -5.84 -3.38
CA SER A 93 17.12 -5.96 -3.82
C SER A 93 17.67 -4.65 -4.38
N THR A 94 18.97 -4.46 -4.24
CA THR A 94 19.74 -3.41 -4.91
C THR A 94 21.10 -3.97 -5.32
N GLU A 95 21.76 -3.27 -6.22
CA GLU A 95 23.12 -3.60 -6.64
C GLU A 95 24.14 -2.65 -6.02
N ALA A 96 25.29 -3.18 -5.67
CA ALA A 96 26.43 -2.42 -5.17
C ALA A 96 27.70 -2.84 -5.91
N LYS A 97 28.61 -1.90 -6.10
CA LYS A 97 29.95 -2.21 -6.63
C LYS A 97 30.91 -2.54 -5.51
N GLN A 98 31.59 -3.66 -5.64
CA GLN A 98 32.69 -4.12 -4.78
C GLN A 98 33.94 -4.27 -5.64
N GLY A 99 34.75 -3.21 -5.74
CA GLY A 99 35.79 -3.11 -6.76
C GLY A 99 35.19 -3.15 -8.17
N ASP A 100 35.61 -4.06 -9.01
CA ASP A 100 35.11 -4.22 -10.38
C ASP A 100 33.88 -5.15 -10.46
N LYS A 101 33.47 -5.76 -9.36
CA LYS A 101 32.34 -6.70 -9.32
C LYS A 101 31.06 -6.00 -8.87
N THR A 102 29.94 -6.35 -9.49
CA THR A 102 28.61 -5.98 -9.02
C THR A 102 28.10 -7.09 -8.09
N VAL A 103 27.64 -6.70 -6.90
CA VAL A 103 27.07 -7.60 -5.88
C VAL A 103 25.63 -7.20 -5.66
N THR A 104 24.73 -8.16 -5.70
CA THR A 104 23.32 -7.96 -5.32
C THR A 104 23.20 -8.03 -3.80
N LEU A 105 22.54 -7.04 -3.23
CA LEU A 105 22.25 -6.93 -1.80
C LEU A 105 20.75 -7.03 -1.58
N TYR A 106 20.35 -7.78 -0.57
CA TYR A 106 18.95 -7.89 -0.13
C TYR A 106 18.73 -7.09 1.15
N TYR A 107 17.79 -6.15 1.11
CA TYR A 107 17.41 -5.37 2.28
C TYR A 107 16.63 -6.22 3.27
N ILE A 108 17.03 -6.13 4.55
CA ILE A 108 16.42 -6.88 5.66
C ILE A 108 15.55 -5.96 6.51
N GLU A 109 16.13 -4.88 7.03
CA GLU A 109 15.50 -4.01 8.02
C GLU A 109 16.16 -2.63 8.13
N ASN A 110 15.50 -1.72 8.81
CA ASN A 110 16.14 -0.52 9.37
C ASN A 110 16.61 -0.84 10.79
N ARG A 111 17.82 -0.41 11.12
CA ARG A 111 18.39 -0.57 12.47
C ARG A 111 19.14 0.69 12.87
N THR A 112 19.00 1.12 14.12
CA THR A 112 19.86 2.17 14.67
C THR A 112 21.21 1.56 15.06
N ILE A 113 22.28 1.99 14.41
CA ILE A 113 23.66 1.55 14.65
C ILE A 113 24.50 2.77 14.99
N ASN A 114 25.16 2.75 16.15
CA ASN A 114 25.94 3.88 16.67
C ASN A 114 25.14 5.21 16.70
N GLY A 115 23.84 5.13 17.06
CA GLY A 115 22.95 6.29 17.13
C GLY A 115 22.46 6.83 15.79
N LYS A 116 22.76 6.15 14.66
CA LYS A 116 22.33 6.53 13.31
C LYS A 116 21.36 5.53 12.74
N ASP A 117 20.28 6.01 12.15
CA ASP A 117 19.35 5.18 11.39
C ASP A 117 20.04 4.65 10.13
N SER A 118 20.05 3.35 9.99
CA SER A 118 20.80 2.65 8.96
C SER A 118 19.94 1.60 8.27
N LEU A 119 20.14 1.47 6.96
CA LEU A 119 19.59 0.35 6.16
C LEU A 119 20.54 -0.84 6.30
N VAL A 120 19.98 -2.01 6.59
CA VAL A 120 20.75 -3.25 6.75
C VAL A 120 20.46 -4.19 5.59
N PHE A 121 21.53 -4.68 4.98
CA PHE A 121 21.49 -5.59 3.84
C PHE A 121 22.31 -6.85 4.11
N ILE A 122 21.95 -7.94 3.41
CA ILE A 122 22.74 -9.15 3.31
C ILE A 122 23.12 -9.40 1.84
N PRO A 123 24.37 -9.79 1.54
CA PRO A 123 24.74 -10.18 0.18
C PRO A 123 23.90 -11.38 -0.30
N SER A 124 23.52 -11.36 -1.58
CA SER A 124 22.77 -12.47 -2.18
C SER A 124 23.54 -13.77 -2.19
N THR A 125 24.87 -13.71 -2.11
CA THR A 125 25.78 -14.87 -2.01
C THR A 125 25.65 -15.60 -0.67
N ASP A 126 25.19 -14.92 0.37
CA ASP A 126 25.13 -15.45 1.73
C ASP A 126 23.76 -16.07 2.07
N VAL A 127 22.79 -16.00 1.14
CA VAL A 127 21.44 -16.53 1.34
C VAL A 127 20.87 -17.21 0.11
N THR A 128 19.95 -18.14 0.32
CA THR A 128 19.11 -18.74 -0.72
C THR A 128 17.68 -18.31 -0.51
N THR A 129 17.08 -17.62 -1.50
CA THR A 129 15.71 -17.09 -1.40
C THR A 129 14.67 -18.10 -1.89
N SER A 130 13.49 -18.09 -1.28
CA SER A 130 12.35 -18.94 -1.67
C SER A 130 11.67 -18.49 -2.97
N GLY A 131 12.02 -17.31 -3.48
CA GLY A 131 11.44 -16.73 -4.69
C GLY A 131 12.22 -15.51 -5.15
N ASN A 132 11.72 -14.85 -6.19
CA ASN A 132 12.34 -13.64 -6.72
C ASN A 132 12.22 -12.48 -5.72
N VAL A 133 13.33 -11.84 -5.38
CA VAL A 133 13.35 -10.63 -4.56
C VAL A 133 13.19 -9.43 -5.49
N PRO A 134 12.12 -8.61 -5.33
CA PRO A 134 11.88 -7.48 -6.21
C PRO A 134 12.98 -6.41 -6.06
N THR A 135 13.19 -5.61 -7.07
CA THR A 135 13.99 -4.38 -6.94
C THR A 135 13.30 -3.39 -5.98
N LYS A 136 14.05 -2.43 -5.43
CA LYS A 136 13.47 -1.39 -4.55
C LYS A 136 12.30 -0.67 -5.21
N SER A 137 12.41 -0.28 -6.49
CA SER A 137 11.33 0.40 -7.23
C SER A 137 10.08 -0.46 -7.36
N ALA A 138 10.24 -1.72 -7.74
CA ALA A 138 9.10 -2.66 -7.85
C ALA A 138 8.43 -2.93 -6.49
N PHE A 139 9.22 -3.03 -5.42
CA PHE A 139 8.71 -3.18 -4.06
C PHE A 139 7.89 -1.96 -3.64
N VAL A 140 8.39 -0.74 -3.86
CA VAL A 140 7.70 0.52 -3.54
C VAL A 140 6.40 0.67 -4.33
N GLU A 141 6.41 0.37 -5.63
CA GLU A 141 5.21 0.39 -6.45
C GLU A 141 4.14 -0.57 -5.91
N GLN A 142 4.55 -1.79 -5.56
CA GLN A 142 3.65 -2.79 -5.01
C GLN A 142 3.12 -2.42 -3.63
N ALA A 143 3.97 -1.86 -2.76
CA ALA A 143 3.58 -1.34 -1.45
C ALA A 143 2.54 -0.21 -1.57
N ASN A 144 2.74 0.73 -2.50
CA ASN A 144 1.78 1.79 -2.77
C ASN A 144 0.42 1.22 -3.22
N ASN A 145 0.42 0.21 -4.10
CA ASN A 145 -0.80 -0.46 -4.53
C ASN A 145 -1.52 -1.15 -3.35
N ASP A 146 -0.79 -1.84 -2.49
CA ASP A 146 -1.34 -2.51 -1.31
C ASP A 146 -1.91 -1.50 -0.28
N ILE A 147 -1.24 -0.35 -0.09
CA ILE A 147 -1.73 0.76 0.75
C ILE A 147 -3.02 1.35 0.16
N GLN A 148 -3.05 1.63 -1.14
CA GLN A 148 -4.23 2.14 -1.82
C GLN A 148 -5.42 1.18 -1.71
N ASP A 149 -5.18 -0.11 -1.83
CA ASP A 149 -6.23 -1.12 -1.68
C ASP A 149 -6.69 -1.28 -0.23
N ALA A 150 -5.79 -1.18 0.74
CA ALA A 150 -6.14 -1.13 2.16
C ALA A 150 -6.97 0.12 2.47
N TYR A 151 -6.58 1.28 1.92
CA TYR A 151 -7.33 2.53 2.08
C TYR A 151 -8.76 2.42 1.50
N LYS A 152 -8.92 1.85 0.30
CA LYS A 152 -10.26 1.59 -0.27
C LYS A 152 -11.11 0.67 0.63
N ARG A 153 -10.49 -0.35 1.23
CA ARG A 153 -11.17 -1.28 2.15
C ARG A 153 -11.48 -0.65 3.52
N SER A 154 -10.73 0.37 3.92
CA SER A 154 -10.91 1.06 5.20
C SER A 154 -12.10 2.01 5.22
N LEU A 155 -12.72 2.31 4.08
CA LEU A 155 -13.89 3.18 4.00
C LEU A 155 -15.05 2.62 4.84
N GLN A 156 -15.40 3.33 5.92
CA GLN A 156 -16.51 2.97 6.79
C GLN A 156 -17.83 3.53 6.25
N TYR A 157 -17.86 4.82 5.92
CA TYR A 157 -19.03 5.45 5.30
C TYR A 157 -18.65 6.76 4.60
N ILE A 158 -19.53 7.16 3.69
CA ILE A 158 -19.52 8.49 3.10
C ILE A 158 -20.81 9.22 3.50
N THR A 159 -20.72 10.54 3.59
CA THR A 159 -21.89 11.42 3.68
C THR A 159 -22.04 12.13 2.33
N VAL A 160 -23.21 12.03 1.74
CA VAL A 160 -23.49 12.57 0.41
C VAL A 160 -24.70 13.50 0.43
N THR A 161 -24.74 14.43 -0.54
CA THR A 161 -25.89 15.30 -0.82
C THR A 161 -26.12 15.41 -2.33
N PRO A 162 -27.36 15.64 -2.81
CA PRO A 162 -27.57 15.90 -4.23
C PRO A 162 -26.79 17.10 -4.76
N LYS A 163 -26.23 17.00 -5.96
CA LYS A 163 -25.56 18.13 -6.66
C LYS A 163 -26.56 19.16 -7.16
N SER A 164 -27.72 18.71 -7.63
CA SER A 164 -28.73 19.55 -8.25
C SER A 164 -29.77 20.03 -7.25
N LYS A 165 -30.22 21.31 -7.36
CA LYS A 165 -31.34 21.87 -6.61
C LYS A 165 -32.66 21.09 -6.83
N LYS A 166 -32.81 20.43 -8.00
CA LYS A 166 -33.95 19.55 -8.30
C LYS A 166 -33.88 18.21 -7.56
N GLY A 167 -32.82 17.96 -6.77
CA GLY A 167 -32.57 16.71 -6.09
C GLY A 167 -31.92 15.65 -6.97
N ALA A 168 -31.90 14.41 -6.51
CA ALA A 168 -31.33 13.28 -7.25
C ALA A 168 -32.30 12.10 -7.28
N LYS A 169 -32.41 11.45 -8.44
CA LYS A 169 -33.35 10.37 -8.72
C LYS A 169 -33.04 9.14 -7.86
N ILE A 170 -34.08 8.52 -7.29
CA ILE A 170 -33.99 7.28 -6.54
C ILE A 170 -34.09 6.09 -7.49
N TYR A 171 -33.33 5.04 -7.21
CA TYR A 171 -33.36 3.76 -7.90
C TYR A 171 -33.63 2.64 -6.90
N TYR A 172 -34.30 1.59 -7.35
CA TYR A 172 -34.50 0.35 -6.60
C TYR A 172 -33.75 -0.79 -7.28
N ALA A 173 -33.03 -1.56 -6.47
CA ALA A 173 -32.33 -2.73 -6.95
C ALA A 173 -33.27 -3.95 -6.99
N TYR A 174 -33.24 -4.71 -8.08
CA TYR A 174 -33.99 -5.96 -8.22
C TYR A 174 -33.19 -6.98 -9.04
N LYS A 175 -33.56 -8.25 -8.90
CA LYS A 175 -33.06 -9.33 -9.76
C LYS A 175 -34.12 -9.67 -10.79
N LYS A 176 -33.75 -9.83 -12.07
CA LYS A 176 -34.69 -10.21 -13.14
C LYS A 176 -35.30 -11.59 -12.92
N SER A 177 -34.59 -12.49 -12.23
CA SER A 177 -35.08 -13.80 -11.80
C SER A 177 -34.40 -14.22 -10.50
N LYS A 178 -34.98 -15.20 -9.78
CA LYS A 178 -34.36 -15.77 -8.56
C LYS A 178 -32.98 -16.38 -8.81
N LYS A 179 -32.74 -16.92 -10.02
CA LYS A 179 -31.47 -17.53 -10.44
C LYS A 179 -30.44 -16.50 -10.92
N SER A 180 -30.83 -15.24 -11.20
CA SER A 180 -29.92 -14.21 -11.70
C SER A 180 -28.95 -13.74 -10.61
N LYS A 181 -27.65 -13.83 -10.88
CA LYS A 181 -26.60 -13.21 -10.06
C LYS A 181 -26.52 -11.69 -10.30
N LYS A 182 -27.07 -11.19 -11.42
CA LYS A 182 -26.98 -9.79 -11.84
C LYS A 182 -28.09 -8.95 -11.19
N ILE A 183 -27.67 -7.87 -10.51
CA ILE A 183 -28.58 -6.86 -9.95
C ILE A 183 -28.88 -5.82 -11.03
N THR A 184 -30.13 -5.44 -11.17
CA THR A 184 -30.60 -4.38 -12.07
C THR A 184 -31.18 -3.24 -11.25
N PHE A 185 -31.03 -2.00 -11.72
CA PHE A 185 -31.51 -0.80 -11.04
C PHE A 185 -32.60 -0.14 -11.88
N ALA A 186 -33.82 -0.06 -11.34
CA ALA A 186 -34.93 0.66 -11.95
C ALA A 186 -35.08 2.05 -11.34
N ALA A 187 -35.27 3.03 -12.20
CA ALA A 187 -35.51 4.40 -11.79
C ALA A 187 -36.93 4.55 -11.21
N SER A 188 -37.04 5.24 -10.10
CA SER A 188 -38.32 5.62 -9.50
C SER A 188 -38.75 7.00 -9.98
N LYS A 189 -40.05 7.35 -9.83
CA LYS A 189 -40.53 8.74 -9.98
C LYS A 189 -40.07 9.65 -8.85
N LYS A 190 -39.58 9.09 -7.70
CA LYS A 190 -39.17 9.82 -6.49
C LYS A 190 -37.73 10.30 -6.60
N THR A 191 -37.45 11.45 -5.93
CA THR A 191 -36.11 12.03 -5.78
C THR A 191 -35.75 12.21 -4.31
N ILE A 192 -34.48 12.29 -4.01
CA ILE A 192 -33.99 12.81 -2.72
C ILE A 192 -33.86 14.32 -2.80
N LYS A 193 -34.17 15.02 -1.70
CA LYS A 193 -34.18 16.48 -1.64
C LYS A 193 -32.77 17.06 -1.63
N TYR A 194 -32.56 18.18 -2.32
CA TYR A 194 -31.36 19.00 -2.25
C TYR A 194 -31.10 19.47 -0.81
N GLY A 195 -29.83 19.64 -0.44
CA GLY A 195 -29.42 20.07 0.89
C GLY A 195 -29.49 18.97 1.97
N LYS A 196 -30.29 17.91 1.78
CA LYS A 196 -30.35 16.81 2.73
C LYS A 196 -29.11 15.91 2.62
N LYS A 197 -28.49 15.64 3.77
CA LYS A 197 -27.33 14.76 3.88
C LYS A 197 -27.75 13.31 4.09
N TYR A 198 -27.10 12.37 3.42
CA TYR A 198 -27.34 10.93 3.52
C TYR A 198 -26.01 10.24 3.83
N LYS A 199 -26.00 9.44 4.90
CA LYS A 199 -24.87 8.60 5.29
C LYS A 199 -25.01 7.24 4.61
N SER A 200 -23.93 6.75 3.99
CA SER A 200 -23.90 5.46 3.32
C SER A 200 -22.60 4.74 3.58
N SER A 201 -22.69 3.46 3.88
CA SER A 201 -21.56 2.53 3.98
C SER A 201 -21.46 1.62 2.76
N MET A 202 -22.32 1.77 1.75
CA MET A 202 -22.38 0.87 0.61
C MET A 202 -22.44 1.64 -0.72
N ILE A 203 -21.50 1.33 -1.60
CA ILE A 203 -21.51 1.75 -3.00
C ILE A 203 -21.54 0.48 -3.87
N VAL A 204 -22.51 0.39 -4.77
CA VAL A 204 -22.68 -0.75 -5.66
C VAL A 204 -22.36 -0.34 -7.10
N LYS A 205 -21.52 -1.10 -7.79
CA LYS A 205 -21.23 -0.92 -9.22
C LYS A 205 -22.16 -1.79 -10.06
N ASN A 206 -22.74 -1.20 -11.10
CA ASN A 206 -23.50 -1.93 -12.10
C ASN A 206 -23.08 -1.44 -13.50
N GLY A 207 -22.29 -2.23 -14.20
CA GLY A 207 -21.60 -1.81 -15.42
C GLY A 207 -20.68 -0.61 -15.13
N LYS A 208 -20.80 0.45 -15.92
CA LYS A 208 -20.04 1.71 -15.75
C LYS A 208 -20.62 2.64 -14.67
N THR A 209 -21.82 2.33 -14.13
CA THR A 209 -22.53 3.20 -13.18
C THR A 209 -22.31 2.74 -11.74
N ARG A 210 -22.06 3.69 -10.83
CA ARG A 210 -21.98 3.47 -9.39
C ARG A 210 -23.22 4.03 -8.71
N TYR A 211 -23.74 3.28 -7.75
CA TYR A 211 -24.94 3.63 -6.97
C TYR A 211 -24.60 3.64 -5.49
N VAL A 212 -25.02 4.69 -4.80
CA VAL A 212 -24.89 4.84 -3.34
C VAL A 212 -26.19 4.36 -2.68
N TYR A 213 -26.10 3.44 -1.72
CA TYR A 213 -27.23 3.00 -0.92
C TYR A 213 -27.58 4.06 0.12
N ILE A 214 -28.83 4.49 0.18
CA ILE A 214 -29.32 5.54 1.08
C ILE A 214 -30.39 5.03 2.07
N GLY A 215 -30.40 3.72 2.34
CA GLY A 215 -31.36 3.09 3.24
C GLY A 215 -32.68 2.70 2.57
N LYS A 216 -33.44 1.80 3.21
CA LYS A 216 -34.76 1.33 2.76
C LYS A 216 -34.80 0.83 1.31
N LYS A 217 -33.77 0.04 0.90
CA LYS A 217 -33.59 -0.49 -0.47
C LYS A 217 -33.52 0.58 -1.58
N ARG A 218 -33.19 1.83 -1.21
CA ARG A 218 -33.08 2.95 -2.15
C ARG A 218 -31.62 3.22 -2.48
N TYR A 219 -31.40 3.55 -3.74
CA TYR A 219 -30.09 3.86 -4.30
C TYR A 219 -30.14 5.14 -5.11
N VAL A 220 -29.00 5.83 -5.21
CA VAL A 220 -28.85 7.05 -6.03
C VAL A 220 -27.55 6.92 -6.82
N LYS A 221 -27.53 7.35 -8.08
CA LYS A 221 -26.28 7.38 -8.87
C LYS A 221 -25.26 8.27 -8.19
N LEU A 222 -24.04 7.77 -7.98
CA LEU A 222 -22.95 8.53 -7.36
C LEU A 222 -22.65 9.81 -8.16
N SER A 223 -22.77 9.78 -9.50
CA SER A 223 -22.58 10.95 -10.38
C SER A 223 -23.53 12.12 -10.07
N ALA A 224 -24.72 11.84 -9.52
CA ALA A 224 -25.71 12.85 -9.13
C ALA A 224 -25.50 13.39 -7.70
N LEU A 225 -24.49 12.91 -6.98
CA LEU A 225 -24.20 13.23 -5.59
C LEU A 225 -22.85 13.96 -5.45
N LYS A 226 -22.79 14.88 -4.46
CA LYS A 226 -21.55 15.44 -3.93
C LYS A 226 -21.21 14.69 -2.65
N ILE A 227 -19.97 14.19 -2.52
CA ILE A 227 -19.46 13.67 -1.25
C ILE A 227 -19.12 14.87 -0.37
N VAL A 228 -19.70 14.91 0.82
CA VAL A 228 -19.51 15.97 1.82
C VAL A 228 -18.39 15.58 2.78
N SER A 229 -18.38 14.30 3.17
CA SER A 229 -17.34 13.74 4.04
C SER A 229 -17.22 12.24 3.82
N ALA A 230 -16.06 11.69 4.18
CA ALA A 230 -15.81 10.26 4.24
C ALA A 230 -15.13 9.93 5.56
N LYS A 231 -15.46 8.79 6.16
CA LYS A 231 -14.78 8.26 7.34
C LYS A 231 -14.14 6.94 7.00
N TYR A 232 -12.89 6.81 7.38
CA TYR A 232 -12.06 5.62 7.16
C TYR A 232 -11.70 4.99 8.50
N ALA A 233 -11.52 3.69 8.51
CA ALA A 233 -10.88 2.98 9.61
C ALA A 233 -9.38 3.28 9.59
N PRO A 234 -8.70 3.27 10.73
CA PRO A 234 -7.24 3.38 10.79
C PRO A 234 -6.57 2.27 9.98
N LEU A 235 -5.47 2.59 9.31
CA LEU A 235 -4.61 1.61 8.66
C LEU A 235 -3.53 1.16 9.65
N ASN A 236 -3.27 -0.14 9.70
CA ASN A 236 -2.10 -0.71 10.34
C ASN A 236 -1.04 -0.96 9.26
N LEU A 237 -0.02 -0.11 9.25
CA LEU A 237 1.11 -0.20 8.33
C LEU A 237 2.24 -0.99 9.01
N PRO A 238 2.85 -1.96 8.34
CA PRO A 238 4.13 -2.53 8.76
C PRO A 238 5.20 -1.45 8.94
N ASP A 239 6.14 -1.65 9.85
CA ASP A 239 7.12 -0.61 10.21
C ASP A 239 8.06 -0.26 9.05
N ASP A 240 8.43 -1.22 8.23
CA ASP A 240 9.18 -1.02 6.99
C ASP A 240 8.45 -0.12 5.98
N LEU A 241 7.12 -0.21 5.91
CA LEU A 241 6.31 0.67 5.06
C LEU A 241 6.10 2.06 5.65
N LYS A 242 6.07 2.20 6.98
CA LYS A 242 6.01 3.53 7.63
C LYS A 242 7.22 4.37 7.27
N ASN A 243 8.40 3.78 7.30
CA ASN A 243 9.66 4.45 6.98
C ASN A 243 9.74 4.88 5.50
N LEU A 244 9.13 4.14 4.58
CA LEU A 244 9.05 4.50 3.15
C LEU A 244 8.13 5.71 2.88
N ILE A 245 7.14 5.96 3.74
CA ILE A 245 6.17 7.06 3.57
C ILE A 245 6.70 8.38 4.12
N VAL A 246 7.58 8.34 5.13
CA VAL A 246 8.11 9.54 5.81
C VAL A 246 9.23 10.23 5.01
N GLU A 247 9.80 9.57 4.00
CA GLU A 247 10.88 10.11 3.16
C GLU A 247 10.41 10.94 1.94
N ASN A 248 9.13 11.38 1.91
CA ASN A 248 8.58 12.24 0.84
C ASN A 248 8.18 13.61 1.33
#